data_6ab9475369caccb92988d78792978730
#
_entry.id   6ab9475369caccb92988d78792978730
#
_cell.length_a   1.000
_cell.length_b   1.000
_cell.length_c   1.000
_cell.angle_alpha   90.00
_cell.angle_beta   90.00
_cell.angle_gamma   90.00
#
_symmetry.space_group_name_H-M   'P 1'
#
loop_
_entity.id
_entity.type
_entity.pdbx_description
1 polymer ?
#
loop_
_entity_poly.entity_id
_entity_poly.type
_entity_poly.pdbx_seq_one_letter_code
_entity_poly.pdbx_strand_id
1 'polypeptide(L)'
;MSGSTSPAAVQATGIGRVFSAKGGPVTALDGIDLRIEPGELFGVLGPNGAGKSTLIKILSTLLLPSTGSASIFGLDVVTETARVRRIMNLVAGGDFSGYGLLTVREQLAMVAQFYGLPYREGMAKVDAQLASFGIEEIRDRKISALSTGQRQKLNFARSFLNDPWILFLDEPTIGLDVSAARDVRDRVRAFQAEQPGRTVLLTTHYMAEADEMCDRIAIVDHGRILAQGTPTELKRMVQKDALFIVGIDALPAAMTIETLRALPGVISVAARDADGSDASGVGSPMLRLAIGLKEDAALGGVISALAAAGAHLREISKSEPTLEEVFVQLVGRGISESDESSNG
;
A
#
# COMPACT_ATOMS: atom_id res chain seq x y z
N MET A 1 15.21 -15.08 -33.15
CA MET A 1 15.71 -14.03 -32.27
C MET A 1 15.00 -14.20 -30.92
N SER A 2 15.62 -14.94 -30.00
CA SER A 2 15.11 -15.11 -28.63
C SER A 2 15.29 -13.79 -27.89
N GLY A 3 14.19 -13.09 -27.67
CA GLY A 3 14.17 -11.90 -26.83
C GLY A 3 14.65 -12.29 -25.44
N SER A 4 15.81 -11.80 -25.05
CA SER A 4 16.31 -11.83 -23.66
C SER A 4 15.40 -10.93 -22.83
N THR A 5 14.30 -11.50 -22.32
CA THR A 5 13.53 -10.82 -21.27
C THR A 5 14.42 -10.74 -20.04
N SER A 6 14.75 -9.54 -19.60
CA SER A 6 15.43 -9.32 -18.33
C SER A 6 14.70 -10.10 -17.23
N PRO A 7 15.43 -10.68 -16.26
CA PRO A 7 14.79 -11.42 -15.16
C PRO A 7 13.84 -10.50 -14.40
N ALA A 8 12.70 -11.02 -13.96
CA ALA A 8 11.79 -10.32 -13.09
C ALA A 8 12.52 -9.88 -11.80
N ALA A 9 12.13 -8.76 -11.24
CA ALA A 9 12.66 -8.31 -9.94
C ALA A 9 12.28 -9.30 -8.82
N VAL A 10 11.04 -9.81 -8.87
CA VAL A 10 10.59 -10.91 -8.01
C VAL A 10 9.84 -11.92 -8.85
N GLN A 11 10.21 -13.19 -8.74
CA GLN A 11 9.44 -14.31 -9.27
C GLN A 11 9.21 -15.30 -8.14
N ALA A 12 7.95 -15.54 -7.78
CA ALA A 12 7.54 -16.60 -6.85
C ALA A 12 6.60 -17.56 -7.57
N THR A 13 6.79 -18.86 -7.36
CA THR A 13 5.98 -19.91 -8.00
C THR A 13 5.58 -20.93 -6.96
N GLY A 14 4.27 -21.05 -6.70
CA GLY A 14 3.67 -22.01 -5.79
C GLY A 14 4.19 -21.89 -4.35
N ILE A 15 4.55 -20.69 -3.89
CA ILE A 15 5.10 -20.50 -2.54
C ILE A 15 4.06 -20.87 -1.49
N GLY A 16 4.40 -21.86 -0.69
CA GLY A 16 3.64 -22.26 0.49
C GLY A 16 4.49 -22.21 1.76
N ARG A 17 3.82 -21.91 2.88
CA ARG A 17 4.46 -21.97 4.20
C ARG A 17 3.51 -22.51 5.25
N VAL A 18 3.95 -23.58 5.91
CA VAL A 18 3.24 -24.22 7.02
C VAL A 18 4.12 -24.12 8.27
N PHE A 19 3.55 -23.67 9.38
CA PHE A 19 4.19 -23.61 10.69
C PHE A 19 3.65 -24.73 11.58
N SER A 20 4.53 -25.34 12.35
CA SER A 20 4.14 -26.27 13.40
C SER A 20 3.71 -25.50 14.64
N ALA A 21 2.48 -25.69 15.10
CA ALA A 21 1.96 -25.06 16.31
C ALA A 21 1.39 -26.12 17.27
N LYS A 22 1.24 -25.78 18.56
CA LYS A 22 0.70 -26.70 19.57
C LYS A 22 -0.71 -27.23 19.26
N GLY A 23 -1.49 -26.49 18.44
CA GLY A 23 -2.84 -26.84 18.00
C GLY A 23 -2.90 -27.56 16.64
N GLY A 24 -1.78 -27.94 16.05
CA GLY A 24 -1.67 -28.51 14.70
C GLY A 24 -0.97 -27.58 13.71
N PRO A 25 -0.76 -28.01 12.47
CA PRO A 25 -0.11 -27.21 11.45
C PRO A 25 -0.97 -26.00 11.06
N VAL A 26 -0.33 -24.82 10.96
CA VAL A 26 -0.96 -23.58 10.52
C VAL A 26 -0.38 -23.20 9.15
N THR A 27 -1.23 -23.16 8.13
CA THR A 27 -0.84 -22.74 6.78
C THR A 27 -0.89 -21.20 6.71
N ALA A 28 0.27 -20.58 6.58
CA ALA A 28 0.40 -19.13 6.47
C ALA A 28 0.42 -18.66 5.01
N LEU A 29 0.94 -19.49 4.08
CA LEU A 29 0.90 -19.26 2.64
C LEU A 29 0.51 -20.55 1.94
N ASP A 30 -0.31 -20.44 0.90
CA ASP A 30 -0.87 -21.55 0.16
C ASP A 30 -0.84 -21.29 -1.34
N GLY A 31 0.27 -21.66 -1.99
CA GLY A 31 0.42 -21.60 -3.43
C GLY A 31 0.48 -20.17 -4.01
N ILE A 32 1.29 -19.28 -3.43
CA ILE A 32 1.46 -17.91 -3.93
C ILE A 32 2.26 -17.92 -5.23
N ASP A 33 1.64 -17.41 -6.30
CA ASP A 33 2.27 -17.09 -7.57
C ASP A 33 2.35 -15.56 -7.73
N LEU A 34 3.57 -15.02 -7.86
CA LEU A 34 3.79 -13.58 -7.92
C LEU A 34 4.92 -13.26 -8.89
N ARG A 35 4.68 -12.24 -9.75
CA ARG A 35 5.69 -11.70 -10.64
C ARG A 35 5.69 -10.18 -10.55
N ILE A 36 6.85 -9.59 -10.25
CA ILE A 36 7.10 -8.15 -10.17
C ILE A 36 8.20 -7.80 -11.16
N GLU A 37 7.95 -6.78 -11.97
CA GLU A 37 8.93 -6.35 -12.97
C GLU A 37 9.94 -5.35 -12.36
N PRO A 38 11.15 -5.24 -12.93
CA PRO A 38 12.11 -4.23 -12.50
C PRO A 38 11.55 -2.81 -12.62
N GLY A 39 11.71 -2.01 -11.57
CA GLY A 39 11.21 -0.63 -11.50
C GLY A 39 9.79 -0.49 -10.95
N GLU A 40 9.10 -1.59 -10.66
CA GLU A 40 7.71 -1.59 -10.18
C GLU A 40 7.65 -1.31 -8.67
N LEU A 41 6.68 -0.51 -8.24
CA LEU A 41 6.21 -0.44 -6.86
C LEU A 41 5.00 -1.35 -6.71
N PHE A 42 5.21 -2.50 -6.11
CA PHE A 42 4.19 -3.53 -5.97
C PHE A 42 3.64 -3.58 -4.54
N GLY A 43 2.31 -3.53 -4.41
CA GLY A 43 1.61 -3.62 -3.14
C GLY A 43 1.11 -5.03 -2.84
N VAL A 44 1.25 -5.49 -1.59
CA VAL A 44 0.57 -6.67 -1.07
C VAL A 44 -0.40 -6.20 0.01
N LEU A 45 -1.68 -6.19 -0.33
CA LEU A 45 -2.78 -5.69 0.49
C LEU A 45 -3.53 -6.86 1.14
N GLY A 46 -3.88 -6.74 2.41
CA GLY A 46 -4.65 -7.77 3.10
C GLY A 46 -4.78 -7.51 4.59
N PRO A 47 -5.68 -8.22 5.30
CA PRO A 47 -5.86 -8.07 6.73
C PRO A 47 -4.67 -8.60 7.52
N ASN A 48 -4.67 -8.37 8.83
CA ASN A 48 -3.71 -8.98 9.73
C ASN A 48 -3.86 -10.50 9.71
N GLY A 49 -2.74 -11.22 9.69
CA GLY A 49 -2.76 -12.67 9.55
C GLY A 49 -2.94 -13.23 8.14
N ALA A 50 -3.14 -12.39 7.10
CA ALA A 50 -3.30 -12.86 5.71
C ALA A 50 -2.04 -13.52 5.11
N GLY A 51 -0.87 -13.43 5.77
CA GLY A 51 0.38 -14.01 5.28
C GLY A 51 1.38 -13.01 4.69
N LYS A 52 1.06 -11.71 4.63
CA LYS A 52 1.90 -10.64 4.04
C LYS A 52 3.34 -10.65 4.55
N SER A 53 3.53 -10.53 5.86
CA SER A 53 4.87 -10.55 6.48
C SER A 53 5.59 -11.89 6.30
N THR A 54 4.85 -13.01 6.20
CA THR A 54 5.44 -14.33 5.92
C THR A 54 6.00 -14.36 4.51
N LEU A 55 5.27 -13.83 3.52
CA LEU A 55 5.73 -13.71 2.14
C LEU A 55 7.00 -12.85 2.06
N ILE A 56 6.98 -11.65 2.65
CA ILE A 56 8.17 -10.78 2.71
C ILE A 56 9.36 -11.51 3.36
N LYS A 57 9.16 -12.21 4.47
CA LYS A 57 10.26 -12.94 5.13
C LYS A 57 10.86 -14.05 4.26
N ILE A 58 10.06 -14.69 3.41
CA ILE A 58 10.59 -15.70 2.46
C ILE A 58 11.37 -14.98 1.35
N LEU A 59 10.80 -13.96 0.70
CA LEU A 59 11.45 -13.22 -0.37
C LEU A 59 12.73 -12.53 0.11
N SER A 60 12.75 -12.04 1.36
CA SER A 60 13.93 -11.44 1.99
C SER A 60 14.91 -12.43 2.60
N THR A 61 14.75 -13.72 2.34
CA THR A 61 15.64 -14.79 2.81
C THR A 61 15.69 -15.00 4.33
N LEU A 62 14.75 -14.43 5.08
CA LEU A 62 14.65 -14.60 6.54
C LEU A 62 13.91 -15.87 6.93
N LEU A 63 13.14 -16.45 6.02
CA LEU A 63 12.35 -17.65 6.23
C LEU A 63 12.42 -18.53 4.98
N LEU A 64 12.54 -19.84 5.18
CA LEU A 64 12.48 -20.82 4.08
C LEU A 64 11.02 -21.10 3.71
N PRO A 65 10.67 -21.22 2.42
CA PRO A 65 9.37 -21.74 2.01
C PRO A 65 9.22 -23.21 2.41
N SER A 66 7.99 -23.69 2.61
CA SER A 66 7.70 -25.11 2.77
C SER A 66 7.54 -25.81 1.42
N THR A 67 7.03 -25.10 0.43
CA THR A 67 6.84 -25.53 -0.97
C THR A 67 7.08 -24.38 -1.92
N GLY A 68 7.28 -24.68 -3.20
CA GLY A 68 7.49 -23.69 -4.24
C GLY A 68 8.92 -23.12 -4.25
N SER A 69 9.13 -22.13 -5.10
CA SER A 69 10.43 -21.47 -5.28
C SER A 69 10.25 -19.96 -5.51
N ALA A 70 11.24 -19.16 -5.11
CA ALA A 70 11.26 -17.73 -5.41
C ALA A 70 12.66 -17.28 -5.82
N SER A 71 12.71 -16.24 -6.65
CA SER A 71 13.96 -15.60 -7.04
C SER A 71 13.83 -14.07 -7.03
N ILE A 72 14.92 -13.39 -6.78
CA ILE A 72 15.09 -11.94 -6.79
C ILE A 72 16.10 -11.60 -7.88
N PHE A 73 15.68 -10.88 -8.92
CA PHE A 73 16.52 -10.62 -10.11
C PHE A 73 17.20 -11.90 -10.65
N GLY A 74 16.46 -13.02 -10.67
CA GLY A 74 16.93 -14.32 -11.11
C GLY A 74 17.80 -15.08 -10.10
N LEU A 75 18.11 -14.53 -8.93
CA LEU A 75 18.84 -15.20 -7.85
C LEU A 75 17.86 -15.95 -6.96
N ASP A 76 18.04 -17.26 -6.79
CA ASP A 76 17.19 -18.08 -5.94
C ASP A 76 17.36 -17.72 -4.45
N VAL A 77 16.23 -17.47 -3.76
CA VAL A 77 16.23 -16.97 -2.37
C VAL A 77 16.76 -17.99 -1.34
N VAL A 78 16.77 -19.28 -1.69
CA VAL A 78 17.23 -20.35 -0.80
C VAL A 78 18.70 -20.68 -1.04
N THR A 79 19.09 -20.91 -2.29
CA THR A 79 20.42 -21.38 -2.65
C THR A 79 21.42 -20.24 -2.85
N GLU A 80 20.96 -19.04 -3.20
CA GLU A 80 21.82 -17.86 -3.46
C GLU A 80 21.62 -16.74 -2.43
N THR A 81 21.18 -17.09 -1.20
CA THR A 81 20.86 -16.18 -0.10
C THR A 81 21.85 -15.02 0.07
N ALA A 82 23.16 -15.31 0.06
CA ALA A 82 24.20 -14.29 0.25
C ALA A 82 24.23 -13.27 -0.90
N ARG A 83 23.92 -13.69 -2.12
CA ARG A 83 23.84 -12.80 -3.30
C ARG A 83 22.59 -11.94 -3.25
N VAL A 84 21.45 -12.56 -2.90
CA VAL A 84 20.17 -11.84 -2.72
C VAL A 84 20.31 -10.75 -1.67
N ARG A 85 20.88 -11.04 -0.49
CA ARG A 85 21.07 -10.06 0.60
C ARG A 85 21.95 -8.86 0.24
N ARG A 86 22.82 -8.98 -0.76
CA ARG A 86 23.64 -7.85 -1.23
C ARG A 86 22.85 -6.83 -2.04
N ILE A 87 21.79 -7.26 -2.71
CA ILE A 87 21.00 -6.44 -3.63
C ILE A 87 19.62 -6.05 -3.07
N MET A 88 19.30 -6.48 -1.87
CA MET A 88 18.01 -6.20 -1.25
C MET A 88 18.19 -5.57 0.13
N ASN A 89 17.14 -4.91 0.60
CA ASN A 89 16.99 -4.59 2.01
C ASN A 89 15.53 -4.72 2.47
N LEU A 90 15.34 -4.78 3.79
CA LEU A 90 14.05 -4.90 4.43
C LEU A 90 13.89 -3.82 5.49
N VAL A 91 12.79 -3.08 5.42
CA VAL A 91 12.28 -2.21 6.47
C VAL A 91 11.01 -2.83 7.01
N ALA A 92 11.02 -3.26 8.27
CA ALA A 92 9.83 -3.71 8.97
C ALA A 92 9.22 -2.53 9.75
N GLY A 93 7.89 -2.43 9.73
CA GLY A 93 7.15 -1.54 10.63
C GLY A 93 7.23 -2.02 12.08
N GLY A 94 6.97 -1.13 13.02
CA GLY A 94 6.99 -1.45 14.44
C GLY A 94 8.36 -1.34 15.11
N ASP A 95 8.65 -2.24 16.05
CA ASP A 95 9.82 -2.11 16.92
C ASP A 95 11.16 -2.22 16.16
N PHE A 96 11.90 -1.12 16.19
CA PHE A 96 13.27 -1.07 15.73
C PHE A 96 14.21 -1.64 16.81
N SER A 97 14.78 -2.80 16.53
CA SER A 97 15.81 -3.42 17.37
C SER A 97 17.21 -2.85 17.06
N GLY A 98 17.42 -1.55 17.38
CA GLY A 98 18.75 -0.96 17.39
C GLY A 98 19.46 -1.16 18.72
N TYR A 99 20.78 -1.06 18.71
CA TYR A 99 21.55 -1.05 19.97
C TYR A 99 21.34 0.30 20.68
N GLY A 100 20.44 0.35 21.65
CA GLY A 100 19.98 1.57 22.31
C GLY A 100 21.08 2.46 22.91
N LEU A 101 22.24 1.88 23.23
CA LEU A 101 23.41 2.59 23.76
C LEU A 101 24.24 3.31 22.69
N LEU A 102 24.14 2.87 21.43
CA LEU A 102 24.84 3.51 20.30
C LEU A 102 24.16 4.83 19.94
N THR A 103 24.93 5.74 19.40
CA THR A 103 24.40 6.92 18.71
C THR A 103 23.86 6.53 17.33
N VAL A 104 23.05 7.39 16.72
CA VAL A 104 22.53 7.23 15.37
C VAL A 104 23.67 6.99 14.38
N ARG A 105 24.73 7.80 14.45
CA ARG A 105 25.90 7.70 13.56
C ARG A 105 26.68 6.41 13.77
N GLU A 106 26.91 6.01 15.02
CA GLU A 106 27.60 4.74 15.34
C GLU A 106 26.81 3.52 14.83
N GLN A 107 25.48 3.52 15.00
CA GLN A 107 24.62 2.46 14.49
C GLN A 107 24.73 2.33 12.96
N LEU A 108 24.62 3.44 12.24
CA LEU A 108 24.73 3.42 10.77
C LEU A 108 26.14 3.02 10.33
N ALA A 109 27.20 3.51 11.00
CA ALA A 109 28.58 3.12 10.73
C ALA A 109 28.81 1.61 10.94
N MET A 110 28.28 1.06 12.02
CA MET A 110 28.34 -0.38 12.29
C MET A 110 27.64 -1.18 11.19
N VAL A 111 26.46 -0.76 10.74
CA VAL A 111 25.74 -1.43 9.66
C VAL A 111 26.49 -1.33 8.34
N ALA A 112 27.08 -0.20 8.02
CA ALA A 112 27.94 -0.03 6.84
C ALA A 112 29.11 -1.03 6.85
N GLN A 113 29.73 -1.29 8.01
CA GLN A 113 30.76 -2.31 8.16
C GLN A 113 30.19 -3.73 7.97
N PHE A 114 28.99 -4.03 8.42
CA PHE A 114 28.36 -5.33 8.19
C PHE A 114 28.11 -5.61 6.70
N TYR A 115 27.86 -4.55 5.91
CA TYR A 115 27.82 -4.66 4.45
C TYR A 115 29.19 -4.74 3.78
N GLY A 116 30.29 -4.68 4.55
CA GLY A 116 31.66 -4.76 4.04
C GLY A 116 32.13 -3.48 3.36
N LEU A 117 31.49 -2.35 3.60
CA LEU A 117 31.93 -1.07 3.03
C LEU A 117 33.25 -0.63 3.66
N PRO A 118 34.24 -0.17 2.87
CA PRO A 118 35.45 0.47 3.40
C PRO A 118 35.09 1.66 4.29
N TYR A 119 35.81 1.85 5.40
CA TYR A 119 35.45 2.84 6.43
C TYR A 119 35.15 4.24 5.85
N ARG A 120 35.99 4.76 4.97
CA ARG A 120 35.79 6.09 4.37
C ARG A 120 34.51 6.15 3.51
N GLU A 121 34.28 5.13 2.70
CA GLU A 121 33.07 5.02 1.86
C GLU A 121 31.84 4.85 2.72
N GLY A 122 31.89 3.95 3.70
CA GLY A 122 30.78 3.73 4.65
C GLY A 122 30.40 5.01 5.38
N MET A 123 31.37 5.78 5.87
CA MET A 123 31.10 7.04 6.55
C MET A 123 30.53 8.11 5.63
N ALA A 124 30.99 8.21 4.38
CA ALA A 124 30.40 9.12 3.40
C ALA A 124 28.92 8.76 3.11
N LYS A 125 28.62 7.46 2.97
CA LYS A 125 27.22 7.01 2.82
C LYS A 125 26.39 7.28 4.07
N VAL A 126 26.93 7.09 5.27
CA VAL A 126 26.27 7.42 6.53
C VAL A 126 25.89 8.90 6.57
N ASP A 127 26.83 9.80 6.31
CA ASP A 127 26.57 11.24 6.33
C ASP A 127 25.54 11.64 5.24
N ALA A 128 25.61 11.04 4.05
CA ALA A 128 24.61 11.23 2.99
C ALA A 128 23.20 10.75 3.39
N GLN A 129 23.09 9.59 4.07
CA GLN A 129 21.79 9.10 4.52
C GLN A 129 21.23 9.95 5.67
N LEU A 130 22.06 10.42 6.59
CA LEU A 130 21.63 11.35 7.65
C LEU A 130 21.01 12.61 7.04
N ALA A 131 21.68 13.21 6.05
CA ALA A 131 21.18 14.38 5.32
C ALA A 131 19.86 14.08 4.57
N SER A 132 19.83 12.98 3.81
CA SER A 132 18.66 12.57 3.02
C SER A 132 17.38 12.38 3.85
N PHE A 133 17.52 11.94 5.11
CA PHE A 133 16.39 11.73 6.01
C PHE A 133 16.17 12.89 6.99
N GLY A 134 16.96 13.97 6.92
CA GLY A 134 16.86 15.13 7.81
C GLY A 134 17.06 14.77 9.28
N ILE A 135 18.02 13.87 9.57
CA ILE A 135 18.35 13.41 10.93
C ILE A 135 19.78 13.73 11.34
N GLU A 136 20.43 14.69 10.68
CA GLU A 136 21.80 15.13 10.98
C GLU A 136 21.93 15.69 12.39
N GLU A 137 20.93 16.45 12.85
CA GLU A 137 20.95 17.09 14.18
C GLU A 137 20.91 16.07 15.32
N ILE A 138 20.40 14.86 15.05
CA ILE A 138 20.32 13.79 16.04
C ILE A 138 21.41 12.74 15.90
N ARG A 139 22.38 12.94 15.00
CA ARG A 139 23.43 11.96 14.69
C ARG A 139 24.21 11.46 15.93
N ASP A 140 24.42 12.33 16.91
CA ASP A 140 25.16 12.02 18.15
C ASP A 140 24.22 11.64 19.31
N ARG A 141 22.90 11.60 19.11
CA ARG A 141 21.95 11.15 20.12
C ARG A 141 21.90 9.63 20.19
N LYS A 142 21.74 9.09 21.39
CA LYS A 142 21.54 7.65 21.61
C LYS A 142 20.19 7.21 21.05
N ILE A 143 20.15 6.03 20.46
CA ILE A 143 18.95 5.42 19.85
C ILE A 143 17.83 5.27 20.89
N SER A 144 18.16 4.94 22.15
CA SER A 144 17.18 4.85 23.24
C SER A 144 16.42 6.14 23.50
N ALA A 145 16.99 7.31 23.14
CA ALA A 145 16.40 8.63 23.35
C ALA A 145 15.62 9.18 22.14
N LEU A 146 15.45 8.38 21.09
CA LEU A 146 14.75 8.78 19.86
C LEU A 146 13.23 8.59 20.01
N SER A 147 12.46 9.50 19.39
CA SER A 147 11.02 9.30 19.17
C SER A 147 10.76 8.17 18.16
N THR A 148 9.52 7.66 18.10
CA THR A 148 9.13 6.64 17.15
C THR A 148 9.38 7.06 15.70
N GLY A 149 9.01 8.28 15.30
CA GLY A 149 9.29 8.81 13.96
C GLY A 149 10.78 8.94 13.66
N GLN A 150 11.61 9.37 14.64
CA GLN A 150 13.07 9.43 14.48
C GLN A 150 13.69 8.03 14.34
N ARG A 151 13.20 7.04 15.08
CA ARG A 151 13.63 5.63 14.92
C ARG A 151 13.27 5.11 13.55
N GLN A 152 12.09 5.42 13.05
CA GLN A 152 11.67 5.00 11.71
C GLN A 152 12.53 5.64 10.63
N LYS A 153 12.83 6.94 10.71
CA LYS A 153 13.78 7.60 9.79
C LYS A 153 15.16 6.94 9.83
N LEU A 154 15.66 6.59 11.01
CA LEU A 154 16.93 5.85 11.17
C LEU A 154 16.84 4.44 10.54
N ASN A 155 15.72 3.74 10.68
CA ASN A 155 15.51 2.43 10.10
C ASN A 155 15.54 2.49 8.55
N PHE A 156 14.90 3.50 7.98
CA PHE A 156 15.01 3.79 6.55
C PHE A 156 16.44 4.13 6.14
N ALA A 157 17.10 5.10 6.81
CA ALA A 157 18.48 5.48 6.51
C ALA A 157 19.43 4.27 6.48
N ARG A 158 19.24 3.34 7.42
CA ARG A 158 19.98 2.08 7.47
C ARG A 158 19.74 1.22 6.23
N SER A 159 18.52 1.18 5.71
CA SER A 159 18.15 0.30 4.60
C SER A 159 18.70 0.74 3.24
N PHE A 160 19.25 1.94 3.15
CA PHE A 160 19.86 2.47 1.92
C PHE A 160 21.37 2.39 1.90
N LEU A 161 22.03 1.96 2.98
CA LEU A 161 23.50 1.94 3.09
C LEU A 161 24.17 1.00 2.08
N ASN A 162 23.55 -0.14 1.76
CA ASN A 162 24.08 -1.10 0.79
C ASN A 162 23.63 -0.84 -0.65
N ASP A 163 22.95 0.29 -0.91
CA ASP A 163 22.46 0.68 -2.23
C ASP A 163 21.63 -0.45 -2.92
N PRO A 164 20.50 -0.86 -2.33
CA PRO A 164 19.75 -2.03 -2.78
C PRO A 164 19.09 -1.79 -4.15
N TRP A 165 18.88 -2.88 -4.93
CA TRP A 165 18.07 -2.88 -6.14
C TRP A 165 16.59 -3.15 -5.84
N ILE A 166 16.31 -3.83 -4.73
CA ILE A 166 14.94 -4.07 -4.26
C ILE A 166 14.82 -3.74 -2.77
N LEU A 167 13.75 -3.05 -2.43
CA LEU A 167 13.39 -2.71 -1.06
C LEU A 167 12.08 -3.40 -0.69
N PHE A 168 12.12 -4.20 0.37
CA PHE A 168 10.95 -4.77 1.01
C PHE A 168 10.50 -3.87 2.15
N LEU A 169 9.23 -3.49 2.17
CA LEU A 169 8.62 -2.63 3.17
C LEU A 169 7.46 -3.40 3.82
N ASP A 170 7.62 -3.83 5.06
CA ASP A 170 6.57 -4.53 5.80
C ASP A 170 5.85 -3.53 6.72
N GLU A 171 4.69 -3.05 6.28
CA GLU A 171 3.85 -2.06 6.99
C GLU A 171 4.64 -0.80 7.44
N PRO A 172 5.32 -0.09 6.53
CA PRO A 172 6.33 0.92 6.88
C PRO A 172 5.78 2.16 7.56
N THR A 173 4.48 2.44 7.43
CA THR A 173 3.81 3.64 7.95
C THR A 173 3.01 3.40 9.23
N ILE A 174 2.98 2.14 9.71
CA ILE A 174 2.23 1.82 10.93
C ILE A 174 2.76 2.59 12.14
N GLY A 175 1.83 3.21 12.90
CA GLY A 175 2.18 3.98 14.10
C GLY A 175 2.87 5.32 13.83
N LEU A 176 2.93 5.78 12.59
CA LEU A 176 3.43 7.09 12.22
C LEU A 176 2.27 8.11 12.14
N ASP A 177 2.57 9.35 12.47
CA ASP A 177 1.67 10.46 12.15
C ASP A 177 1.63 10.74 10.63
N VAL A 178 0.64 11.54 10.20
CA VAL A 178 0.40 11.83 8.78
C VAL A 178 1.63 12.44 8.09
N SER A 179 2.38 13.32 8.79
CA SER A 179 3.58 13.96 8.24
C SER A 179 4.71 12.94 8.04
N ALA A 180 4.98 12.12 9.06
CA ALA A 180 6.01 11.10 8.99
C ALA A 180 5.70 10.03 7.95
N ALA A 181 4.43 9.62 7.82
CA ALA A 181 4.00 8.69 6.78
C ALA A 181 4.20 9.27 5.38
N ARG A 182 3.94 10.58 5.19
CA ARG A 182 4.21 11.28 3.93
C ARG A 182 5.70 11.30 3.60
N ASP A 183 6.56 11.66 4.56
CA ASP A 183 8.02 11.65 4.38
C ASP A 183 8.52 10.28 3.91
N VAL A 184 7.96 9.19 4.47
CA VAL A 184 8.28 7.82 4.07
C VAL A 184 7.88 7.57 2.62
N ARG A 185 6.64 7.92 2.23
CA ARG A 185 6.15 7.74 0.85
C ARG A 185 7.00 8.51 -0.16
N ASP A 186 7.30 9.77 0.15
CA ASP A 186 8.12 10.61 -0.72
C ASP A 186 9.53 10.02 -0.90
N ARG A 187 10.11 9.46 0.17
CA ARG A 187 11.43 8.81 0.10
C ARG A 187 11.42 7.52 -0.71
N VAL A 188 10.35 6.72 -0.61
CA VAL A 188 10.18 5.50 -1.42
C VAL A 188 10.10 5.84 -2.91
N ARG A 189 9.31 6.86 -3.27
CA ARG A 189 9.23 7.36 -4.66
C ARG A 189 10.57 7.89 -5.16
N ALA A 190 11.28 8.66 -4.33
CA ALA A 190 12.62 9.15 -4.67
C ALA A 190 13.61 8.00 -4.93
N PHE A 191 13.58 6.95 -4.11
CA PHE A 191 14.42 5.76 -4.29
C PHE A 191 14.21 5.09 -5.65
N GLN A 192 12.97 4.92 -6.11
CA GLN A 192 12.70 4.39 -7.44
C GLN A 192 13.19 5.32 -8.55
N ALA A 193 12.98 6.64 -8.39
CA ALA A 193 13.35 7.63 -9.38
C ALA A 193 14.89 7.82 -9.52
N GLU A 194 15.67 7.53 -8.47
CA GLU A 194 17.13 7.67 -8.47
C GLU A 194 17.81 6.77 -9.51
N GLN A 195 17.27 5.57 -9.77
CA GLN A 195 17.87 4.64 -10.70
C GLN A 195 16.82 3.73 -11.35
N PRO A 196 16.74 3.67 -12.70
CA PRO A 196 15.84 2.77 -13.41
C PRO A 196 16.03 1.30 -13.00
N GLY A 197 14.92 0.61 -12.74
CA GLY A 197 14.94 -0.80 -12.33
C GLY A 197 14.94 -1.01 -10.82
N ARG A 198 15.12 0.04 -9.99
CA ARG A 198 14.92 -0.07 -8.54
C ARG A 198 13.45 -0.39 -8.24
N THR A 199 13.25 -1.46 -7.50
CA THR A 199 11.93 -2.08 -7.27
C THR A 199 11.56 -1.99 -5.80
N VAL A 200 10.28 -1.85 -5.51
CA VAL A 200 9.77 -1.85 -4.12
C VAL A 200 8.62 -2.85 -4.00
N LEU A 201 8.65 -3.68 -2.98
CA LEU A 201 7.51 -4.47 -2.54
C LEU A 201 7.05 -3.96 -1.18
N LEU A 202 5.82 -3.45 -1.15
CA LEU A 202 5.19 -2.86 0.03
C LEU A 202 4.08 -3.78 0.54
N THR A 203 4.06 -4.11 1.83
CA THR A 203 2.85 -4.64 2.46
C THR A 203 2.14 -3.55 3.23
N THR A 204 0.84 -3.53 3.15
CA THR A 204 0.00 -2.60 3.91
C THR A 204 -1.40 -3.19 4.11
N HIS A 205 -2.10 -2.72 5.11
CA HIS A 205 -3.54 -2.90 5.25
C HIS A 205 -4.31 -1.59 4.98
N TYR A 206 -3.59 -0.49 4.70
CA TYR A 206 -4.18 0.80 4.32
C TYR A 206 -4.41 0.86 2.80
N MET A 207 -5.68 0.77 2.39
CA MET A 207 -6.07 0.76 0.97
C MET A 207 -5.70 2.06 0.26
N ALA A 208 -5.88 3.20 0.94
CA ALA A 208 -5.52 4.50 0.39
C ALA A 208 -4.01 4.62 0.07
N GLU A 209 -3.15 4.03 0.91
CA GLU A 209 -1.71 3.99 0.66
C GLU A 209 -1.37 3.14 -0.57
N ALA A 210 -1.97 1.95 -0.68
CA ALA A 210 -1.77 1.08 -1.82
C ALA A 210 -2.28 1.71 -3.12
N ASP A 211 -3.45 2.36 -3.08
CA ASP A 211 -4.07 3.06 -4.22
C ASP A 211 -3.22 4.23 -4.73
N GLU A 212 -2.63 5.00 -3.79
CA GLU A 212 -1.81 6.18 -4.11
C GLU A 212 -0.41 5.82 -4.63
N MET A 213 0.18 4.74 -4.09
CA MET A 213 1.60 4.47 -4.30
C MET A 213 1.90 3.38 -5.32
N CYS A 214 1.07 2.33 -5.38
CA CYS A 214 1.45 1.11 -6.07
C CYS A 214 1.07 1.11 -7.55
N ASP A 215 1.99 0.65 -8.40
CA ASP A 215 1.72 0.41 -9.82
C ASP A 215 0.77 -0.78 -10.00
N ARG A 216 1.01 -1.85 -9.22
CA ARG A 216 0.15 -3.03 -9.13
C ARG A 216 0.03 -3.50 -7.69
N ILE A 217 -1.09 -4.18 -7.42
CA ILE A 217 -1.44 -4.66 -6.09
C ILE A 217 -1.87 -6.13 -6.20
N ALA A 218 -1.44 -6.95 -5.22
CA ALA A 218 -2.05 -8.25 -4.94
C ALA A 218 -2.87 -8.15 -3.66
N ILE A 219 -4.13 -8.55 -3.73
CA ILE A 219 -5.01 -8.69 -2.56
C ILE A 219 -4.85 -10.11 -2.03
N VAL A 220 -4.41 -10.21 -0.78
CA VAL A 220 -4.11 -11.49 -0.13
C VAL A 220 -5.01 -11.70 1.07
N ASP A 221 -5.61 -12.89 1.15
CA ASP A 221 -6.33 -13.35 2.33
C ASP A 221 -6.08 -14.84 2.55
N HIS A 222 -6.00 -15.26 3.84
CA HIS A 222 -5.73 -16.65 4.24
C HIS A 222 -4.57 -17.33 3.47
N GLY A 223 -3.50 -16.60 3.21
CA GLY A 223 -2.31 -17.09 2.55
C GLY A 223 -2.43 -17.28 1.03
N ARG A 224 -3.50 -16.79 0.40
CA ARG A 224 -3.74 -16.89 -1.06
C ARG A 224 -3.89 -15.52 -1.70
N ILE A 225 -3.47 -15.37 -2.94
CA ILE A 225 -3.79 -14.19 -3.75
C ILE A 225 -5.20 -14.35 -4.29
N LEU A 226 -6.10 -13.42 -3.93
CA LEU A 226 -7.49 -13.39 -4.40
C LEU A 226 -7.62 -12.65 -5.74
N ALA A 227 -6.86 -11.56 -5.89
CA ALA A 227 -6.80 -10.77 -7.12
C ALA A 227 -5.47 -10.05 -7.21
N GLN A 228 -5.02 -9.75 -8.44
CA GLN A 228 -3.87 -8.88 -8.68
C GLN A 228 -4.06 -8.07 -9.96
N GLY A 229 -3.59 -6.84 -9.96
CA GLY A 229 -3.67 -5.91 -11.08
C GLY A 229 -3.30 -4.50 -10.68
N THR A 230 -3.41 -3.56 -11.60
CA THR A 230 -3.32 -2.13 -11.27
C THR A 230 -4.50 -1.72 -10.37
N PRO A 231 -4.38 -0.66 -9.56
CA PRO A 231 -5.51 -0.15 -8.77
C PRO A 231 -6.77 0.05 -9.60
N THR A 232 -6.63 0.60 -10.81
CA THR A 232 -7.75 0.82 -11.74
C THR A 232 -8.38 -0.49 -12.21
N GLU A 233 -7.59 -1.53 -12.54
CA GLU A 233 -8.11 -2.84 -12.94
C GLU A 233 -8.87 -3.50 -11.80
N LEU A 234 -8.31 -3.46 -10.57
CA LEU A 234 -8.97 -4.02 -9.39
C LEU A 234 -10.31 -3.32 -9.11
N LYS A 235 -10.35 -1.98 -9.16
CA LYS A 235 -11.58 -1.20 -9.00
C LYS A 235 -12.64 -1.56 -10.04
N ARG A 236 -12.25 -1.81 -11.29
CA ARG A 236 -13.18 -2.24 -12.35
C ARG A 236 -13.79 -3.61 -12.11
N MET A 237 -13.15 -4.50 -11.33
CA MET A 237 -13.73 -5.82 -11.03
C MET A 237 -15.03 -5.73 -10.23
N VAL A 238 -15.22 -4.69 -9.43
CA VAL A 238 -16.40 -4.47 -8.60
C VAL A 238 -17.37 -3.45 -9.20
N GLN A 239 -16.93 -2.69 -10.19
CA GLN A 239 -17.76 -1.68 -10.86
C GLN A 239 -18.77 -2.35 -11.78
N LYS A 240 -19.98 -2.57 -11.29
CA LYS A 240 -21.10 -3.06 -12.12
C LYS A 240 -21.83 -1.93 -12.83
N ASP A 241 -21.88 -0.74 -12.23
CA ASP A 241 -22.70 0.40 -12.65
C ASP A 241 -21.91 1.70 -12.52
N ALA A 242 -22.21 2.69 -13.36
CA ALA A 242 -21.63 4.02 -13.25
C ALA A 242 -22.26 4.76 -12.06
N LEU A 243 -21.51 5.08 -11.02
CA LEU A 243 -21.97 5.83 -9.87
C LEU A 243 -21.56 7.32 -10.00
N PHE A 244 -22.54 8.20 -9.91
CA PHE A 244 -22.30 9.64 -9.91
C PHE A 244 -22.77 10.26 -8.61
N ILE A 245 -22.00 11.20 -8.09
CA ILE A 245 -22.39 12.06 -6.98
C ILE A 245 -22.80 13.40 -7.58
N VAL A 246 -24.05 13.78 -7.37
CA VAL A 246 -24.62 15.05 -7.82
C VAL A 246 -24.95 15.88 -6.59
N GLY A 247 -24.26 16.99 -6.40
CA GLY A 247 -24.48 17.96 -5.34
C GLY A 247 -25.49 19.03 -5.82
N ILE A 248 -26.55 19.23 -5.05
CA ILE A 248 -27.60 20.25 -5.29
C ILE A 248 -27.87 21.03 -4.01
N ASP A 249 -28.42 22.25 -4.10
CA ASP A 249 -28.76 23.04 -2.92
C ASP A 249 -29.85 22.33 -2.09
N ALA A 250 -30.93 21.92 -2.75
CA ALA A 250 -32.01 21.12 -2.15
C ALA A 250 -32.77 20.37 -3.25
N LEU A 251 -33.49 19.34 -2.87
CA LEU A 251 -34.38 18.66 -3.81
C LEU A 251 -35.60 19.53 -4.05
N PRO A 252 -35.90 19.89 -5.32
CA PRO A 252 -37.08 20.70 -5.64
C PRO A 252 -38.38 20.03 -5.18
N ALA A 253 -39.35 20.85 -4.73
CA ALA A 253 -40.64 20.32 -4.25
C ALA A 253 -41.41 19.46 -5.29
N ALA A 254 -41.15 19.69 -6.57
CA ALA A 254 -41.72 18.93 -7.68
C ALA A 254 -41.02 17.61 -7.99
N MET A 255 -39.93 17.27 -7.27
CA MET A 255 -39.11 16.09 -7.54
C MET A 255 -38.92 15.27 -6.28
N THR A 256 -39.07 13.94 -6.41
CA THR A 256 -38.79 12.99 -5.35
C THR A 256 -37.67 12.03 -5.77
N ILE A 257 -37.10 11.32 -4.81
CA ILE A 257 -36.11 10.25 -5.10
C ILE A 257 -36.71 9.18 -6.01
N GLU A 258 -38.00 8.86 -5.83
CA GLU A 258 -38.72 7.90 -6.67
C GLU A 258 -38.81 8.38 -8.13
N THR A 259 -39.07 9.66 -8.37
CA THR A 259 -39.12 10.21 -9.73
C THR A 259 -37.77 10.18 -10.41
N LEU A 260 -36.67 10.39 -9.66
CA LEU A 260 -35.31 10.23 -10.18
C LEU A 260 -34.99 8.76 -10.51
N ARG A 261 -35.42 7.82 -9.67
CA ARG A 261 -35.25 6.37 -9.94
C ARG A 261 -36.02 5.91 -11.16
N ALA A 262 -37.12 6.57 -11.50
CA ALA A 262 -37.95 6.20 -12.66
C ALA A 262 -37.35 6.71 -14.00
N LEU A 263 -36.29 7.51 -13.99
CA LEU A 263 -35.65 8.01 -15.21
C LEU A 263 -34.96 6.88 -15.98
N PRO A 264 -34.99 6.92 -17.33
CA PRO A 264 -34.32 5.92 -18.15
C PRO A 264 -32.83 5.80 -17.83
N GLY A 265 -32.36 4.57 -17.59
CA GLY A 265 -30.95 4.28 -17.32
C GLY A 265 -30.52 4.49 -15.86
N VAL A 266 -31.39 4.95 -14.98
CA VAL A 266 -31.13 5.04 -13.53
C VAL A 266 -31.41 3.68 -12.89
N ILE A 267 -30.44 3.21 -12.09
CA ILE A 267 -30.51 1.94 -11.35
C ILE A 267 -30.83 2.18 -9.87
N SER A 268 -30.17 3.19 -9.31
CA SER A 268 -30.34 3.54 -7.90
C SER A 268 -30.19 5.04 -7.67
N VAL A 269 -30.87 5.56 -6.65
CA VAL A 269 -30.68 6.91 -6.13
C VAL A 269 -30.73 6.85 -4.62
N ALA A 270 -29.70 7.36 -3.97
CA ALA A 270 -29.63 7.54 -2.53
C ALA A 270 -29.26 8.98 -2.19
N ALA A 271 -30.00 9.58 -1.25
CA ALA A 271 -29.60 10.86 -0.68
C ALA A 271 -28.56 10.59 0.43
N ARG A 272 -27.48 11.34 0.41
CA ARG A 272 -26.50 11.42 1.50
C ARG A 272 -26.55 12.84 2.03
N ASP A 273 -26.90 13.02 3.30
CA ASP A 273 -26.71 14.29 3.97
C ASP A 273 -25.20 14.59 3.95
N ALA A 274 -24.85 15.81 3.57
CA ALA A 274 -23.48 16.24 3.73
C ALA A 274 -23.18 16.26 5.24
N ASP A 275 -22.33 15.36 5.73
CA ASP A 275 -21.73 15.51 7.04
C ASP A 275 -21.09 16.91 7.08
N GLY A 276 -21.74 17.82 7.81
CA GLY A 276 -21.32 19.19 7.91
C GLY A 276 -20.03 19.26 8.70
N SER A 277 -18.92 19.38 8.02
CA SER A 277 -17.77 20.18 8.48
C SER A 277 -16.66 20.15 7.44
N ASP A 278 -16.76 20.94 6.42
CA ASP A 278 -15.55 21.55 5.91
C ASP A 278 -15.03 22.51 6.98
N ALA A 279 -13.76 22.39 7.33
CA ALA A 279 -13.07 23.17 8.37
C ALA A 279 -13.03 24.70 8.11
N SER A 280 -13.79 25.20 7.12
CA SER A 280 -13.92 26.62 6.76
C SER A 280 -15.24 27.27 7.18
N GLY A 281 -16.21 26.54 7.78
CA GLY A 281 -17.34 27.16 8.50
C GLY A 281 -18.31 28.03 7.70
N VAL A 282 -18.27 28.03 6.37
CA VAL A 282 -19.12 28.86 5.51
C VAL A 282 -19.62 28.04 4.31
N GLY A 283 -20.60 27.17 4.52
CA GLY A 283 -21.22 26.40 3.46
C GLY A 283 -22.72 26.28 3.71
N SER A 284 -23.56 26.73 2.76
CA SER A 284 -24.99 26.39 2.75
C SER A 284 -25.15 24.88 2.70
N PRO A 285 -26.14 24.28 3.38
CA PRO A 285 -26.35 22.82 3.36
C PRO A 285 -26.56 22.37 1.92
N MET A 286 -25.70 21.42 1.47
CA MET A 286 -25.75 20.85 0.13
C MET A 286 -26.22 19.41 0.24
N LEU A 287 -27.25 19.06 -0.52
CA LEU A 287 -27.72 17.68 -0.63
C LEU A 287 -26.89 16.94 -1.69
N ARG A 288 -26.26 15.83 -1.32
CA ARG A 288 -25.54 14.96 -2.25
C ARG A 288 -26.41 13.76 -2.62
N LEU A 289 -26.65 13.59 -3.92
CA LEU A 289 -27.35 12.43 -4.47
C LEU A 289 -26.33 11.45 -5.06
N ALA A 290 -26.30 10.25 -4.55
CA ALA A 290 -25.55 9.15 -5.16
C ALA A 290 -26.47 8.44 -6.16
N ILE A 291 -26.14 8.49 -7.46
CA ILE A 291 -26.97 8.04 -8.57
C ILE A 291 -26.22 6.95 -9.33
N GLY A 292 -26.72 5.71 -9.24
CA GLY A 292 -26.25 4.57 -10.03
C GLY A 292 -26.91 4.57 -11.40
N LEU A 293 -26.10 4.51 -12.47
CA LEU A 293 -26.55 4.53 -13.87
C LEU A 293 -26.07 3.27 -14.60
N LYS A 294 -26.86 2.77 -15.55
CA LYS A 294 -26.45 1.68 -16.45
C LYS A 294 -25.28 2.07 -17.34
N GLU A 295 -25.27 3.31 -17.80
CA GLU A 295 -24.29 3.87 -18.71
C GLU A 295 -24.08 5.36 -18.38
N ASP A 296 -22.89 5.88 -18.59
CA ASP A 296 -22.54 7.29 -18.37
C ASP A 296 -23.48 8.25 -19.14
N ALA A 297 -23.95 7.84 -20.31
CA ALA A 297 -24.85 8.63 -21.16
C ALA A 297 -26.19 8.97 -20.48
N ALA A 298 -26.66 8.13 -19.55
CA ALA A 298 -27.90 8.38 -18.81
C ALA A 298 -27.81 9.57 -17.86
N LEU A 299 -26.60 10.02 -17.49
CA LEU A 299 -26.37 11.21 -16.65
C LEU A 299 -27.01 12.47 -17.23
N GLY A 300 -26.94 12.65 -18.56
CA GLY A 300 -27.55 13.81 -19.25
C GLY A 300 -29.06 13.93 -19.00
N GLY A 301 -29.77 12.80 -18.96
CA GLY A 301 -31.20 12.75 -18.65
C GLY A 301 -31.51 13.17 -17.20
N VAL A 302 -30.67 12.70 -16.26
CA VAL A 302 -30.81 13.06 -14.83
C VAL A 302 -30.57 14.54 -14.61
N ILE A 303 -29.49 15.10 -15.20
CA ILE A 303 -29.16 16.52 -15.08
C ILE A 303 -30.26 17.38 -15.68
N SER A 304 -30.77 17.00 -16.86
CA SER A 304 -31.86 17.73 -17.52
C SER A 304 -33.16 17.73 -16.68
N ALA A 305 -33.48 16.58 -16.06
CA ALA A 305 -34.64 16.49 -15.19
C ALA A 305 -34.51 17.33 -13.91
N LEU A 306 -33.34 17.32 -13.27
CA LEU A 306 -33.03 18.14 -12.10
C LEU A 306 -33.13 19.66 -12.45
N ALA A 307 -32.52 20.06 -13.56
CA ALA A 307 -32.52 21.42 -14.02
C ALA A 307 -33.94 21.90 -14.37
N ALA A 308 -34.74 21.08 -15.08
CA ALA A 308 -36.13 21.37 -15.41
C ALA A 308 -37.04 21.52 -14.18
N ALA A 309 -36.72 20.79 -13.09
CA ALA A 309 -37.40 20.93 -11.82
C ALA A 309 -36.93 22.15 -10.99
N GLY A 310 -35.92 22.90 -11.46
CA GLY A 310 -35.39 24.07 -10.78
C GLY A 310 -34.29 23.77 -9.75
N ALA A 311 -33.65 22.61 -9.81
CA ALA A 311 -32.51 22.32 -8.96
C ALA A 311 -31.28 23.15 -9.38
N HIS A 312 -30.60 23.71 -8.40
CA HIS A 312 -29.28 24.33 -8.61
C HIS A 312 -28.18 23.29 -8.40
N LEU A 313 -27.55 22.89 -9.51
CA LEU A 313 -26.43 21.98 -9.50
C LEU A 313 -25.15 22.67 -9.01
N ARG A 314 -24.50 22.12 -8.01
CA ARG A 314 -23.25 22.64 -7.43
C ARG A 314 -22.04 21.82 -7.84
N GLU A 315 -22.20 20.50 -7.85
CA GLU A 315 -21.14 19.55 -8.07
C GLU A 315 -21.65 18.35 -8.87
N ILE A 316 -20.85 17.86 -9.78
CA ILE A 316 -21.05 16.57 -10.44
C ILE A 316 -19.70 15.88 -10.47
N SER A 317 -19.61 14.74 -9.84
CA SER A 317 -18.41 13.89 -9.86
C SER A 317 -18.79 12.45 -10.14
N LYS A 318 -17.98 11.76 -10.93
CA LYS A 318 -18.08 10.31 -11.10
C LYS A 318 -17.41 9.68 -9.89
N SER A 319 -18.15 8.87 -9.16
CA SER A 319 -17.58 8.08 -8.06
C SER A 319 -16.94 6.83 -8.64
N GLU A 320 -15.64 6.72 -8.50
CA GLU A 320 -14.95 5.48 -8.78
C GLU A 320 -15.00 4.59 -7.55
N PRO A 321 -15.13 3.27 -7.72
CA PRO A 321 -15.00 2.33 -6.60
C PRO A 321 -13.67 2.52 -5.89
N THR A 322 -13.68 2.33 -4.60
CA THR A 322 -12.46 2.34 -3.79
C THR A 322 -11.85 0.94 -3.70
N LEU A 323 -10.56 0.84 -3.40
CA LEU A 323 -9.96 -0.47 -3.10
C LEU A 323 -10.59 -1.13 -1.86
N GLU A 324 -11.21 -0.35 -0.98
CA GLU A 324 -11.95 -0.86 0.17
C GLU A 324 -13.19 -1.64 -0.25
N GLU A 325 -13.94 -1.11 -1.23
CA GLU A 325 -15.10 -1.81 -1.81
C GLU A 325 -14.68 -3.09 -2.52
N VAL A 326 -13.54 -3.05 -3.25
CA VAL A 326 -12.93 -4.25 -3.88
C VAL A 326 -12.62 -5.30 -2.81
N PHE A 327 -11.97 -4.87 -1.73
CA PHE A 327 -11.56 -5.76 -0.66
C PHE A 327 -12.78 -6.40 0.03
N VAL A 328 -13.78 -5.60 0.43
CA VAL A 328 -15.02 -6.09 1.06
C VAL A 328 -15.72 -7.11 0.15
N GLN A 329 -15.76 -6.86 -1.15
CA GLN A 329 -16.41 -7.80 -2.08
C GLN A 329 -15.64 -9.11 -2.24
N LEU A 330 -14.30 -9.10 -2.24
CA LEU A 330 -13.47 -10.28 -2.42
C LEU A 330 -13.33 -11.10 -1.13
N VAL A 331 -13.20 -10.44 0.01
CA VAL A 331 -12.95 -11.07 1.32
C VAL A 331 -14.27 -11.30 2.10
N GLY A 332 -15.33 -10.57 1.74
CA GLY A 332 -16.65 -10.67 2.39
C GLY A 332 -16.75 -9.97 3.76
N ARG A 333 -15.70 -9.23 4.16
CA ARG A 333 -15.63 -8.45 5.43
C ARG A 333 -14.70 -7.27 5.30
N GLY A 334 -14.96 -6.19 6.03
CA GLY A 334 -14.05 -5.05 6.13
C GLY A 334 -12.78 -5.37 6.95
N ILE A 335 -11.67 -4.67 6.68
CA ILE A 335 -10.42 -4.87 7.44
C ILE A 335 -10.61 -4.53 8.94
N SER A 336 -11.42 -3.52 9.27
CA SER A 336 -11.74 -3.13 10.65
C SER A 336 -12.41 -4.23 11.47
N GLU A 337 -13.22 -5.09 10.83
CA GLU A 337 -13.89 -6.21 11.50
C GLU A 337 -12.97 -7.40 11.78
N SER A 338 -11.82 -7.49 11.08
CA SER A 338 -10.86 -8.58 11.27
C SER A 338 -9.93 -8.36 12.48
N ASP A 339 -9.73 -7.10 12.92
CA ASP A 339 -8.87 -6.80 14.06
C ASP A 339 -9.55 -7.10 15.42
N GLU A 340 -10.88 -7.02 15.48
CA GLU A 340 -11.64 -7.35 16.70
C GLU A 340 -11.76 -8.87 16.95
N SER A 341 -11.72 -9.70 15.91
CA SER A 341 -11.85 -11.16 16.04
C SER A 341 -10.56 -11.90 16.41
N SER A 342 -9.41 -11.22 16.38
CA SER A 342 -8.10 -11.81 16.72
C SER A 342 -7.66 -11.60 18.18
N ASN A 343 -8.45 -10.86 18.99
CA ASN A 343 -8.19 -10.56 20.40
C ASN A 343 -9.14 -11.31 21.38
N GLY A 344 -9.81 -12.36 20.92
CA GLY A 344 -10.68 -13.21 21.75
C GLY A 344 -10.03 -14.52 22.19
#